data_4c12dd4e16883b4b58c31916632ca19b
#
_entry.id   4c12dd4e16883b4b58c31916632ca19b
#
_cell.length_a   1.000
_cell.length_b   1.000
_cell.length_c   1.000
_cell.angle_alpha   90.00
_cell.angle_beta   90.00
_cell.angle_gamma   90.00
#
_symmetry.space_group_name_H-M   'P 1'
#
loop_
_entity.id
_entity.type
_entity.pdbx_description
1 polymer ?
#
loop_
_entity_poly.entity_id
_entity_poly.type
_entity_poly.pdbx_seq_one_letter_code
_entity_poly.pdbx_strand_id
1 'polypeptide(L)'
;MRPFQQKLILAAIVTAGLLPSLAQAVDFSTCVHDALRRNPEALLAQAQVAEAQGVHKAAVGHLLPKLSLQFSGAQSNNALTVFGMKLSQRVATFNDFGAGQFTGPESLGIAPGNLDHPGGYHNLGTEITLAIPIWNGGEVRSGISEAQAMLRAAQAGDRAAKQKLIFTILEAYDGLIAANAGVEVAQKAVQAADSYVQTTRELLARGVVVKSDLLSAEVHREEAQLALQEARNQQSTARSNLALLIGRPIDAPLEVENPVLPPLPAGDEAALQQTALRNNPGILALQQKLRAAQAGVGVARAAYLPHINAMAKQEWNGTTLGNAVPSYTVGGQIRWDALDFSRGGQLDAAHAKVQEAEANLEKAQDQIRLQVQKMLLAATLAAQRVRARQLAVEQSEEAQRLVRLRYKNGVETLTGLLRGQAALDASRAELVKAHYEEAVARGALLLALGKMDLSSVLGPASTSKGVVQ
;
A
#
# COMPACT_ATOMS: atom_id res chain seq x y z
N MET A 1 -9.79 64.90 -5.50
CA MET A 1 -10.42 64.84 -6.83
C MET A 1 -9.52 63.98 -7.74
N ARG A 2 -9.91 62.77 -7.99
CA ARG A 2 -9.51 61.94 -9.16
C ARG A 2 -10.50 60.81 -9.26
N PRO A 3 -11.00 60.45 -10.45
CA PRO A 3 -12.23 59.69 -10.63
C PRO A 3 -12.05 58.15 -10.66
N PHE A 4 -13.11 57.51 -10.20
CA PHE A 4 -13.41 56.08 -10.32
C PHE A 4 -13.42 55.66 -11.79
N GLN A 5 -12.59 54.70 -12.19
CA GLN A 5 -12.77 53.92 -13.43
C GLN A 5 -13.38 52.59 -13.13
N GLN A 6 -14.66 52.44 -13.41
CA GLN A 6 -15.38 51.18 -13.55
C GLN A 6 -14.83 50.38 -14.72
N LYS A 7 -14.22 49.24 -14.45
CA LYS A 7 -13.92 48.23 -15.48
C LYS A 7 -15.09 47.24 -15.53
N LEU A 8 -15.87 47.34 -16.60
CA LEU A 8 -16.80 46.31 -17.05
C LEU A 8 -16.03 44.97 -17.24
N ILE A 9 -16.35 43.95 -16.45
CA ILE A 9 -15.96 42.58 -16.72
C ILE A 9 -17.03 41.97 -17.60
N LEU A 10 -16.72 41.79 -18.88
CA LEU A 10 -17.50 40.99 -19.81
C LEU A 10 -17.42 39.54 -19.41
N ALA A 11 -18.52 38.97 -18.90
CA ALA A 11 -18.66 37.55 -18.63
C ALA A 11 -18.77 36.79 -19.97
N ALA A 12 -17.68 36.24 -20.46
CA ALA A 12 -17.69 35.24 -21.51
C ALA A 12 -18.23 33.94 -20.95
N ILE A 13 -19.49 33.64 -21.22
CA ILE A 13 -20.09 32.30 -20.99
C ILE A 13 -19.44 31.37 -22.00
N VAL A 14 -18.44 30.62 -21.53
CA VAL A 14 -17.91 29.46 -22.25
C VAL A 14 -18.96 28.37 -22.11
N THR A 15 -19.81 28.22 -23.11
CA THR A 15 -20.58 26.99 -23.33
C THR A 15 -19.58 25.87 -23.66
N ALA A 16 -19.09 25.19 -22.64
CA ALA A 16 -18.42 23.91 -22.81
C ALA A 16 -19.47 22.93 -23.36
N GLY A 17 -19.44 22.75 -24.67
CA GLY A 17 -20.26 21.74 -25.34
C GLY A 17 -19.97 20.39 -24.70
N LEU A 18 -21.01 19.76 -24.18
CA LEU A 18 -21.08 18.33 -23.88
C LEU A 18 -20.90 17.56 -25.19
N LEU A 19 -19.67 17.44 -25.67
CA LEU A 19 -19.35 16.39 -26.61
C LEU A 19 -19.54 15.08 -25.85
N PRO A 20 -20.36 14.14 -26.37
CA PRO A 20 -20.37 12.80 -25.79
C PRO A 20 -18.93 12.30 -25.86
N SER A 21 -18.33 12.03 -24.72
CA SER A 21 -17.03 11.38 -24.66
C SER A 21 -17.20 10.03 -25.35
N LEU A 22 -16.73 9.92 -26.58
CA LEU A 22 -16.55 8.63 -27.23
C LEU A 22 -15.83 7.76 -26.22
N ALA A 23 -16.45 6.65 -25.83
CA ALA A 23 -15.83 5.66 -24.95
C ALA A 23 -14.54 5.24 -25.61
N GLN A 24 -13.42 5.80 -25.12
CA GLN A 24 -12.10 5.48 -25.64
C GLN A 24 -11.73 4.13 -25.05
N ALA A 25 -11.56 3.14 -25.91
CA ALA A 25 -11.10 1.83 -25.47
C ALA A 25 -9.76 1.99 -24.75
N VAL A 26 -9.70 1.44 -23.55
CA VAL A 26 -8.55 1.58 -22.65
C VAL A 26 -7.76 0.29 -22.69
N ASP A 27 -6.49 0.39 -23.03
CA ASP A 27 -5.57 -0.73 -22.98
C ASP A 27 -5.14 -1.07 -21.54
N PHE A 28 -4.65 -2.28 -21.33
CA PHE A 28 -4.21 -2.74 -20.02
C PHE A 28 -3.13 -1.86 -19.41
N SER A 29 -2.19 -1.36 -20.23
CA SER A 29 -1.08 -0.55 -19.73
C SER A 29 -1.56 0.78 -19.16
N THR A 30 -2.53 1.42 -19.82
CA THR A 30 -3.19 2.64 -19.33
C THR A 30 -3.95 2.37 -18.02
N CYS A 31 -4.67 1.24 -17.91
CA CYS A 31 -5.33 0.85 -16.67
C CYS A 31 -4.34 0.72 -15.50
N VAL A 32 -3.19 0.06 -15.74
CA VAL A 32 -2.14 -0.09 -14.73
C VAL A 32 -1.55 1.27 -14.33
N HIS A 33 -1.25 2.14 -15.29
CA HIS A 33 -0.71 3.47 -15.01
C HIS A 33 -1.70 4.35 -14.23
N ASP A 34 -2.97 4.37 -14.61
CA ASP A 34 -4.01 5.11 -13.90
C ASP A 34 -4.15 4.61 -12.46
N ALA A 35 -4.19 3.28 -12.25
CA ALA A 35 -4.31 2.69 -10.94
C ALA A 35 -3.09 2.97 -10.04
N LEU A 36 -1.87 2.81 -10.53
CA LEU A 36 -0.66 3.10 -9.75
C LEU A 36 -0.57 4.56 -9.30
N ARG A 37 -1.26 5.47 -9.98
CA ARG A 37 -1.28 6.91 -9.64
C ARG A 37 -2.44 7.30 -8.74
N ARG A 38 -3.57 6.61 -8.79
CA ARG A 38 -4.84 7.05 -8.18
C ARG A 38 -5.41 6.06 -7.17
N ASN A 39 -5.03 4.79 -7.25
CA ASN A 39 -5.58 3.78 -6.35
C ASN A 39 -5.11 3.99 -4.91
N PRO A 40 -6.03 4.01 -3.92
CA PRO A 40 -5.70 4.24 -2.52
C PRO A 40 -4.67 3.24 -1.94
N GLU A 41 -4.65 1.97 -2.40
CA GLU A 41 -3.67 0.98 -1.93
C GLU A 41 -2.25 1.34 -2.36
N ALA A 42 -2.07 1.84 -3.59
CA ALA A 42 -0.78 2.30 -4.07
C ALA A 42 -0.30 3.55 -3.31
N LEU A 43 -1.22 4.50 -3.06
CA LEU A 43 -0.92 5.71 -2.28
C LEU A 43 -0.59 5.39 -0.82
N LEU A 44 -1.31 4.43 -0.21
CA LEU A 44 -1.02 3.95 1.15
C LEU A 44 0.38 3.35 1.23
N ALA A 45 0.76 2.49 0.30
CA ALA A 45 2.09 1.88 0.27
C ALA A 45 3.20 2.94 0.10
N GLN A 46 2.99 3.95 -0.73
CA GLN A 46 3.92 5.09 -0.87
C GLN A 46 4.02 5.92 0.42
N ALA A 47 2.89 6.15 1.11
CA ALA A 47 2.89 6.88 2.39
C ALA A 47 3.67 6.11 3.48
N GLN A 48 3.56 4.78 3.52
CA GLN A 48 4.35 3.93 4.43
C GLN A 48 5.87 4.03 4.15
N VAL A 49 6.27 4.13 2.88
CA VAL A 49 7.68 4.39 2.54
C VAL A 49 8.12 5.77 3.01
N ALA A 50 7.28 6.81 2.83
CA ALA A 50 7.57 8.17 3.29
C ALA A 50 7.68 8.24 4.82
N GLU A 51 6.83 7.52 5.56
CA GLU A 51 6.90 7.36 7.01
C GLU A 51 8.24 6.74 7.43
N ALA A 52 8.61 5.60 6.84
CA ALA A 52 9.87 4.94 7.13
C ALA A 52 11.10 5.81 6.78
N GLN A 53 11.01 6.64 5.73
CA GLN A 53 12.03 7.64 5.41
C GLN A 53 12.13 8.71 6.50
N GLY A 54 10.99 9.16 7.04
CA GLY A 54 10.93 10.11 8.15
C GLY A 54 11.62 9.54 9.39
N VAL A 55 11.30 8.29 9.77
CA VAL A 55 11.93 7.57 10.88
C VAL A 55 13.44 7.43 10.70
N HIS A 56 13.88 7.04 9.49
CA HIS A 56 15.31 6.96 9.19
C HIS A 56 16.01 8.32 9.30
N LYS A 57 15.42 9.39 8.79
CA LYS A 57 15.97 10.76 8.93
C LYS A 57 16.05 11.17 10.40
N ALA A 58 15.04 10.85 11.21
CA ALA A 58 15.05 11.13 12.65
C ALA A 58 16.19 10.36 13.35
N ALA A 59 16.37 9.08 13.01
CA ALA A 59 17.47 8.28 13.56
C ALA A 59 18.86 8.88 13.21
N VAL A 60 19.06 9.33 11.97
CA VAL A 60 20.29 10.05 11.56
C VAL A 60 20.44 11.37 12.32
N GLY A 61 19.32 12.07 12.57
CA GLY A 61 19.30 13.31 13.34
C GLY A 61 19.90 13.18 14.75
N HIS A 62 19.81 11.99 15.36
CA HIS A 62 20.41 11.74 16.68
C HIS A 62 21.95 11.76 16.70
N LEU A 63 22.62 11.75 15.54
CA LEU A 63 24.06 11.97 15.44
C LEU A 63 24.43 13.46 15.49
N LEU A 64 23.48 14.35 15.24
CA LEU A 64 23.75 15.78 15.11
C LEU A 64 23.67 16.49 16.48
N PRO A 65 24.40 17.58 16.65
CA PRO A 65 24.24 18.43 17.81
C PRO A 65 22.81 18.93 17.99
N LYS A 66 22.31 18.91 19.24
CA LYS A 66 20.98 19.44 19.60
C LYS A 66 21.16 20.81 20.24
N LEU A 67 20.54 21.82 19.63
CA LEU A 67 20.44 23.15 20.20
C LEU A 67 19.05 23.29 20.84
N SER A 68 19.03 23.67 22.15
CA SER A 68 17.80 23.97 22.87
C SER A 68 17.85 25.37 23.42
N LEU A 69 16.70 26.05 23.40
CA LEU A 69 16.48 27.37 24.01
C LEU A 69 15.40 27.19 25.08
N GLN A 70 15.70 27.64 26.29
CA GLN A 70 14.78 27.56 27.42
C GLN A 70 14.63 28.92 28.06
N PHE A 71 13.39 29.31 28.36
CA PHE A 71 13.06 30.46 29.19
C PHE A 71 12.45 29.93 30.50
N SER A 72 12.90 30.46 31.61
CA SER A 72 12.40 30.09 32.95
C SER A 72 12.14 31.34 33.79
N GLY A 73 11.08 31.27 34.58
CA GLY A 73 10.80 32.27 35.61
C GLY A 73 10.56 31.55 36.93
N ALA A 74 11.25 31.91 37.97
CA ALA A 74 11.11 31.32 39.29
C ALA A 74 11.08 32.38 40.36
N GLN A 75 10.25 32.21 41.41
CA GLN A 75 10.24 32.97 42.64
C GLN A 75 10.37 32.00 43.81
N SER A 76 11.26 32.30 44.75
CA SER A 76 11.51 31.43 45.90
C SER A 76 11.83 32.29 47.12
N ASN A 77 11.55 31.80 48.31
CA ASN A 77 12.01 32.29 49.59
C ASN A 77 12.95 31.31 50.30
N ASN A 78 13.31 30.21 49.62
CA ASN A 78 14.30 29.27 50.14
C ASN A 78 15.68 29.91 50.13
N ALA A 79 16.38 29.92 51.26
CA ALA A 79 17.65 30.57 51.47
C ALA A 79 18.70 30.23 50.40
N LEU A 80 18.94 28.94 50.14
CA LEU A 80 19.92 28.47 49.14
C LEU A 80 19.52 28.89 47.72
N THR A 81 18.24 28.76 47.39
CA THR A 81 17.73 29.13 46.05
C THR A 81 17.85 30.64 45.81
N VAL A 82 17.46 31.47 46.78
CA VAL A 82 17.57 32.94 46.68
C VAL A 82 19.02 33.38 46.57
N PHE A 83 19.90 32.79 47.38
CA PHE A 83 21.33 33.08 47.33
C PHE A 83 21.92 32.67 45.95
N GLY A 84 21.56 31.52 45.42
CA GLY A 84 21.94 31.09 44.08
C GLY A 84 21.45 32.01 42.98
N MET A 85 20.18 32.54 43.09
CA MET A 85 19.64 33.51 42.15
C MET A 85 20.43 34.82 42.20
N LYS A 86 20.72 35.35 43.40
CA LYS A 86 21.52 36.58 43.57
C LYS A 86 22.92 36.45 43.02
N LEU A 87 23.58 35.30 43.22
CA LEU A 87 24.91 35.02 42.68
C LEU A 87 24.87 34.91 41.13
N SER A 88 23.89 34.22 40.60
CA SER A 88 23.72 34.06 39.15
C SER A 88 23.44 35.41 38.46
N GLN A 89 22.74 36.31 39.15
CA GLN A 89 22.45 37.69 38.70
C GLN A 89 23.59 38.67 39.02
N ARG A 90 24.66 38.23 39.73
CA ARG A 90 25.81 39.04 40.17
C ARG A 90 25.41 40.25 41.04
N VAL A 91 24.38 40.09 41.87
CA VAL A 91 23.84 41.15 42.73
C VAL A 91 24.00 40.84 44.22
N ALA A 92 24.69 39.77 44.57
CA ALA A 92 24.99 39.46 45.97
C ALA A 92 25.92 40.50 46.57
N THR A 93 25.60 40.95 47.76
CA THR A 93 26.33 42.02 48.54
C THR A 93 26.86 41.41 49.83
N PHE A 94 27.80 42.13 50.51
CA PHE A 94 28.27 41.74 51.83
C PHE A 94 27.14 41.69 52.88
N ASN A 95 26.08 42.47 52.69
CA ASN A 95 24.92 42.45 53.60
C ASN A 95 24.10 41.12 53.47
N ASP A 96 24.16 40.44 52.33
CA ASP A 96 23.55 39.11 52.16
C ASP A 96 24.23 38.08 53.05
N PHE A 97 25.50 38.29 53.43
CA PHE A 97 26.27 37.45 54.34
C PHE A 97 26.23 37.98 55.82
N GLY A 98 25.39 38.93 56.13
CA GLY A 98 25.23 39.42 57.46
C GLY A 98 26.28 40.45 57.89
N ALA A 99 27.03 41.12 56.98
CA ALA A 99 28.05 42.07 57.30
C ALA A 99 27.50 43.31 58.14
N GLY A 100 26.23 43.70 57.87
CA GLY A 100 25.56 44.76 58.66
C GLY A 100 25.16 44.32 60.08
N GLN A 101 25.24 43.03 60.43
CA GLN A 101 24.97 42.43 61.74
C GLN A 101 26.28 42.21 62.53
N PHE A 102 27.42 42.35 61.88
CA PHE A 102 28.72 42.11 62.50
C PHE A 102 29.18 43.39 63.32
N THR A 103 29.13 43.29 64.62
CA THR A 103 29.52 44.35 65.57
C THR A 103 30.84 44.03 66.29
N GLY A 104 31.54 43.00 65.91
CA GLY A 104 32.77 42.54 66.51
C GLY A 104 32.79 41.02 66.77
N PRO A 105 33.86 40.43 67.35
CA PRO A 105 34.01 38.99 67.58
C PRO A 105 32.86 38.38 68.38
N GLU A 106 32.19 39.09 69.23
CA GLU A 106 31.03 38.64 69.99
C GLU A 106 29.80 38.25 69.10
N SER A 107 29.72 38.82 67.89
CA SER A 107 28.63 38.52 66.93
C SER A 107 28.90 37.38 66.00
N LEU A 108 30.01 36.67 66.09
CA LEU A 108 30.35 35.52 65.26
C LEU A 108 29.35 34.34 65.39
N GLY A 109 28.63 34.23 66.48
CA GLY A 109 27.58 33.22 66.72
C GLY A 109 26.19 33.66 66.28
N ILE A 110 26.02 34.84 65.65
CA ILE A 110 24.72 35.36 65.21
C ILE A 110 24.48 34.84 63.74
N ALA A 111 23.41 34.14 63.50
CA ALA A 111 23.04 33.72 62.17
C ALA A 111 22.73 34.94 61.27
N PRO A 112 23.27 34.96 60.00
CA PRO A 112 23.04 36.11 59.10
C PRO A 112 21.60 36.08 58.59
N GLY A 113 20.76 36.98 59.08
CA GLY A 113 19.32 37.01 58.82
C GLY A 113 18.96 37.12 57.34
N ASN A 114 19.70 37.92 56.57
CA ASN A 114 19.47 38.06 55.13
C ASN A 114 19.87 36.80 54.32
N LEU A 115 20.75 35.95 54.87
CA LEU A 115 21.14 34.70 54.26
C LEU A 115 20.10 33.60 54.58
N ASP A 116 19.72 33.47 55.86
CA ASP A 116 18.83 32.38 56.34
C ASP A 116 17.35 32.69 56.07
N HIS A 117 16.96 33.98 56.06
CA HIS A 117 15.60 34.45 55.80
C HIS A 117 15.55 35.54 54.73
N PRO A 118 15.93 35.24 53.47
CA PRO A 118 16.14 36.22 52.40
C PRO A 118 14.88 36.90 51.88
N GLY A 119 13.68 36.46 52.34
CA GLY A 119 12.41 36.86 51.71
C GLY A 119 12.17 36.26 50.33
N GLY A 120 11.10 36.73 49.68
CA GLY A 120 10.81 36.28 48.30
C GLY A 120 11.72 36.98 47.26
N TYR A 121 12.38 36.21 46.44
CA TYR A 121 13.23 36.71 45.36
C TYR A 121 12.90 35.99 44.05
N HIS A 122 13.05 36.66 42.90
CA HIS A 122 12.72 36.09 41.59
C HIS A 122 13.88 36.15 40.62
N ASN A 123 13.87 35.18 39.69
CA ASN A 123 14.82 35.09 38.59
C ASN A 123 14.09 34.82 37.29
N LEU A 124 14.44 35.55 36.24
CA LEU A 124 14.13 35.26 34.86
C LEU A 124 15.39 34.76 34.19
N GLY A 125 15.34 33.49 33.73
CA GLY A 125 16.47 32.84 33.11
C GLY A 125 16.23 32.57 31.62
N THR A 126 17.22 32.85 30.79
CA THR A 126 17.29 32.40 29.39
C THR A 126 18.50 31.50 29.25
N GLU A 127 18.31 30.33 28.71
CA GLU A 127 19.36 29.32 28.54
C GLU A 127 19.40 28.82 27.11
N ILE A 128 20.58 28.84 26.50
CA ILE A 128 20.87 28.18 25.23
C ILE A 128 21.83 27.04 25.53
N THR A 129 21.41 25.82 25.23
CA THR A 129 22.25 24.62 25.43
C THR A 129 22.51 23.92 24.11
N LEU A 130 23.79 23.73 23.77
CA LEU A 130 24.29 22.88 22.69
C LEU A 130 24.76 21.55 23.28
N ALA A 131 24.06 20.44 22.95
CA ALA A 131 24.44 19.11 23.38
C ALA A 131 24.95 18.32 22.15
N ILE A 132 26.11 17.71 22.28
CA ILE A 132 26.82 16.98 21.20
C ILE A 132 27.03 15.54 21.68
N PRO A 133 26.39 14.53 21.09
CA PRO A 133 26.71 13.14 21.38
C PRO A 133 28.05 12.78 20.76
N ILE A 134 29.07 12.50 21.58
CA ILE A 134 30.41 12.11 21.13
C ILE A 134 30.46 10.60 20.88
N TRP A 135 29.93 9.85 21.84
CA TRP A 135 29.91 8.38 21.76
C TRP A 135 28.81 7.81 22.67
N ASN A 136 28.03 6.86 22.14
CA ASN A 136 26.88 6.27 22.83
C ASN A 136 26.91 4.73 22.74
N GLY A 137 28.08 4.11 22.87
CA GLY A 137 28.20 2.65 22.83
C GLY A 137 27.79 2.02 21.49
N GLY A 138 27.57 2.84 20.43
CA GLY A 138 27.07 2.37 19.15
C GLY A 138 25.53 2.34 19.04
N GLU A 139 24.78 2.76 20.07
CA GLU A 139 23.31 2.78 20.08
C GLU A 139 22.74 3.51 18.86
N VAL A 140 23.15 4.75 18.62
CA VAL A 140 22.64 5.56 17.50
C VAL A 140 23.00 4.94 16.15
N ARG A 141 24.20 4.38 15.98
CA ARG A 141 24.60 3.73 14.73
C ARG A 141 23.78 2.47 14.47
N SER A 142 23.54 1.66 15.51
CA SER A 142 22.67 0.48 15.43
C SER A 142 21.22 0.86 15.15
N GLY A 143 20.69 1.92 15.80
CA GLY A 143 19.36 2.45 15.54
C GLY A 143 19.20 2.99 14.11
N ILE A 144 20.22 3.64 13.55
CA ILE A 144 20.22 4.06 12.13
C ILE A 144 20.18 2.83 11.20
N SER A 145 20.97 1.80 11.51
CA SER A 145 20.98 0.55 10.73
C SER A 145 19.64 -0.16 10.78
N GLU A 146 18.98 -0.18 11.95
CA GLU A 146 17.64 -0.71 12.15
C GLU A 146 16.62 0.08 11.31
N ALA A 147 16.60 1.40 11.45
CA ALA A 147 15.69 2.28 10.71
C ALA A 147 15.92 2.18 9.18
N GLN A 148 17.16 2.04 8.73
CA GLN A 148 17.47 1.84 7.31
C GLN A 148 17.00 0.49 6.78
N ALA A 149 17.12 -0.57 7.58
CA ALA A 149 16.59 -1.88 7.21
C ALA A 149 15.06 -1.86 7.15
N MET A 150 14.40 -1.17 8.09
CA MET A 150 12.94 -0.98 8.06
C MET A 150 12.49 -0.15 6.85
N LEU A 151 13.22 0.88 6.46
CA LEU A 151 12.97 1.63 5.22
C LEU A 151 13.04 0.71 3.98
N ARG A 152 14.06 -0.14 3.90
CA ARG A 152 14.18 -1.11 2.80
C ARG A 152 13.05 -2.13 2.82
N ALA A 153 12.60 -2.55 4.01
CA ALA A 153 11.42 -3.42 4.16
C ALA A 153 10.16 -2.73 3.64
N ALA A 154 9.92 -1.46 3.97
CA ALA A 154 8.80 -0.67 3.46
C ALA A 154 8.85 -0.50 1.93
N GLN A 155 10.03 -0.25 1.36
CA GLN A 155 10.23 -0.18 -0.10
C GLN A 155 9.95 -1.52 -0.80
N ALA A 156 10.28 -2.63 -0.16
CA ALA A 156 9.90 -3.95 -0.68
C ALA A 156 8.39 -4.19 -0.54
N GLY A 157 7.77 -3.72 0.54
CA GLY A 157 6.32 -3.73 0.75
C GLY A 157 5.57 -2.93 -0.33
N ASP A 158 6.04 -1.74 -0.69
CA ASP A 158 5.48 -0.93 -1.79
C ASP A 158 5.54 -1.68 -3.13
N ARG A 159 6.66 -2.35 -3.41
CA ARG A 159 6.75 -3.20 -4.62
C ARG A 159 5.77 -4.36 -4.57
N ALA A 160 5.58 -5.00 -3.42
CA ALA A 160 4.60 -6.07 -3.26
C ALA A 160 3.17 -5.57 -3.50
N ALA A 161 2.81 -4.41 -2.94
CA ALA A 161 1.51 -3.79 -3.13
C ALA A 161 1.25 -3.43 -4.61
N LYS A 162 2.24 -2.85 -5.29
CA LYS A 162 2.15 -2.54 -6.73
C LYS A 162 1.97 -3.79 -7.57
N GLN A 163 2.73 -4.86 -7.32
CA GLN A 163 2.57 -6.13 -8.02
C GLN A 163 1.20 -6.77 -7.78
N LYS A 164 0.72 -6.72 -6.53
CA LYS A 164 -0.63 -7.19 -6.21
C LYS A 164 -1.71 -6.39 -6.93
N LEU A 165 -1.57 -5.06 -6.96
CA LEU A 165 -2.50 -4.18 -7.67
C LEU A 165 -2.52 -4.47 -9.18
N ILE A 166 -1.36 -4.66 -9.84
CA ILE A 166 -1.27 -5.04 -11.25
C ILE A 166 -1.99 -6.36 -11.50
N PHE A 167 -1.84 -7.34 -10.61
CA PHE A 167 -2.55 -8.61 -10.70
C PHE A 167 -4.07 -8.44 -10.56
N THR A 168 -4.52 -7.65 -9.58
CA THR A 168 -5.96 -7.36 -9.41
C THR A 168 -6.56 -6.62 -10.61
N ILE A 169 -5.76 -5.74 -11.26
CA ILE A 169 -6.18 -5.08 -12.50
C ILE A 169 -6.27 -6.10 -13.65
N LEU A 170 -5.35 -7.05 -13.74
CA LEU A 170 -5.43 -8.14 -14.74
C LEU A 170 -6.73 -8.94 -14.55
N GLU A 171 -7.03 -9.34 -13.32
CA GLU A 171 -8.28 -10.04 -13.00
C GLU A 171 -9.53 -9.24 -13.39
N ALA A 172 -9.55 -7.93 -13.09
CA ALA A 172 -10.71 -7.09 -13.40
C ALA A 172 -10.82 -6.77 -14.90
N TYR A 173 -9.68 -6.56 -15.58
CA TYR A 173 -9.62 -6.25 -17.01
C TYR A 173 -10.07 -7.44 -17.86
N ASP A 174 -9.48 -8.61 -17.65
CA ASP A 174 -9.88 -9.83 -18.36
C ASP A 174 -11.26 -10.32 -17.89
N GLY A 175 -11.66 -10.02 -16.65
CA GLY A 175 -13.01 -10.23 -16.15
C GLY A 175 -14.06 -9.43 -16.92
N LEU A 176 -13.77 -8.18 -17.29
CA LEU A 176 -14.66 -7.38 -18.14
C LEU A 176 -14.70 -7.92 -19.58
N ILE A 177 -13.56 -8.37 -20.13
CA ILE A 177 -13.53 -9.03 -21.44
C ILE A 177 -14.36 -10.31 -21.44
N ALA A 178 -14.23 -11.14 -20.40
CA ALA A 178 -15.04 -12.34 -20.25
C ALA A 178 -16.54 -12.01 -20.10
N ALA A 179 -16.88 -10.97 -19.38
CA ALA A 179 -18.27 -10.51 -19.27
C ALA A 179 -18.82 -9.98 -20.60
N ASN A 180 -18.02 -9.26 -21.40
CA ASN A 180 -18.39 -8.85 -22.77
C ASN A 180 -18.67 -10.06 -23.67
N ALA A 181 -17.79 -11.07 -23.64
CA ALA A 181 -17.98 -12.31 -24.37
C ALA A 181 -19.21 -13.10 -23.87
N GLY A 182 -19.48 -13.07 -22.56
CA GLY A 182 -20.69 -13.66 -21.97
C GLY A 182 -22.00 -13.03 -22.51
N VAL A 183 -22.01 -11.71 -22.66
CA VAL A 183 -23.15 -11.00 -23.31
C VAL A 183 -23.31 -11.44 -24.77
N GLU A 184 -22.22 -11.61 -25.52
CA GLU A 184 -22.28 -12.08 -26.91
C GLU A 184 -22.83 -13.51 -27.00
N VAL A 185 -22.41 -14.41 -26.11
CA VAL A 185 -22.94 -15.78 -26.02
C VAL A 185 -24.46 -15.74 -25.73
N ALA A 186 -24.90 -14.97 -24.74
CA ALA A 186 -26.31 -14.85 -24.41
C ALA A 186 -27.15 -14.20 -25.54
N GLN A 187 -26.60 -13.25 -26.29
CA GLN A 187 -27.26 -12.67 -27.48
C GLN A 187 -27.45 -13.73 -28.58
N LYS A 188 -26.44 -14.57 -28.81
CA LYS A 188 -26.54 -15.69 -29.77
C LYS A 188 -27.60 -16.71 -29.33
N ALA A 189 -27.73 -16.96 -28.03
CA ALA A 189 -28.77 -17.85 -27.48
C ALA A 189 -30.18 -17.29 -27.71
N VAL A 190 -30.40 -15.98 -27.48
CA VAL A 190 -31.67 -15.32 -27.77
C VAL A 190 -32.01 -15.40 -29.27
N GLN A 191 -31.06 -15.10 -30.15
CA GLN A 191 -31.27 -15.21 -31.61
C GLN A 191 -31.61 -16.63 -32.04
N ALA A 192 -31.01 -17.66 -31.44
CA ALA A 192 -31.35 -19.04 -31.68
C ALA A 192 -32.75 -19.38 -31.21
N ALA A 193 -33.11 -18.94 -29.98
CA ALA A 193 -34.45 -19.17 -29.42
C ALA A 193 -35.59 -18.49 -30.26
N ASP A 194 -35.35 -17.26 -30.74
CA ASP A 194 -36.29 -16.58 -31.66
C ASP A 194 -36.50 -17.38 -32.94
N SER A 195 -35.38 -17.90 -33.53
CA SER A 195 -35.44 -18.73 -34.71
C SER A 195 -36.21 -20.05 -34.47
N TYR A 196 -36.11 -20.60 -33.24
CA TYR A 196 -36.82 -21.84 -32.88
C TYR A 196 -38.32 -21.58 -32.69
N VAL A 197 -38.70 -20.50 -32.05
CA VAL A 197 -40.14 -20.09 -31.96
C VAL A 197 -40.73 -19.90 -33.34
N GLN A 198 -40.02 -19.24 -34.25
CA GLN A 198 -40.48 -19.03 -35.61
C GLN A 198 -40.64 -20.39 -36.39
N THR A 199 -39.58 -21.25 -36.34
CA THR A 199 -39.66 -22.55 -36.98
C THR A 199 -40.76 -23.44 -36.42
N THR A 200 -40.94 -23.46 -35.09
CA THR A 200 -41.97 -24.27 -34.44
C THR A 200 -43.38 -23.76 -34.81
N ARG A 201 -43.57 -22.41 -34.93
CA ARG A 201 -44.82 -21.83 -35.38
C ARG A 201 -45.17 -22.24 -36.81
N GLU A 202 -44.19 -22.28 -37.70
CA GLU A 202 -44.36 -22.74 -39.09
C GLU A 202 -44.68 -24.24 -39.15
N LEU A 203 -44.05 -25.08 -38.34
CA LEU A 203 -44.34 -26.49 -38.24
C LEU A 203 -45.73 -26.78 -37.64
N LEU A 204 -46.14 -26.00 -36.64
CA LEU A 204 -47.52 -26.07 -36.07
C LEU A 204 -48.56 -25.71 -37.11
N ALA A 205 -48.36 -24.68 -37.92
CA ALA A 205 -49.27 -24.29 -38.99
C ALA A 205 -49.41 -25.37 -40.06
N ARG A 206 -48.41 -26.23 -40.24
CA ARG A 206 -48.43 -27.40 -41.13
C ARG A 206 -48.91 -28.70 -40.45
N GLY A 207 -49.26 -28.66 -39.15
CA GLY A 207 -49.71 -29.82 -38.39
C GLY A 207 -48.62 -30.82 -38.02
N VAL A 208 -47.33 -30.48 -38.14
CA VAL A 208 -46.18 -31.35 -37.85
C VAL A 208 -45.86 -31.43 -36.35
N VAL A 209 -46.12 -30.34 -35.58
CA VAL A 209 -45.90 -30.27 -34.13
C VAL A 209 -47.17 -29.80 -33.42
N VAL A 210 -47.20 -29.96 -32.10
CA VAL A 210 -48.37 -29.59 -31.25
C VAL A 210 -48.22 -28.23 -30.60
N LYS A 211 -49.32 -27.63 -30.12
CA LYS A 211 -49.30 -26.30 -29.47
C LYS A 211 -48.42 -26.23 -28.23
N SER A 212 -48.28 -27.34 -27.49
CA SER A 212 -47.36 -27.45 -26.35
C SER A 212 -45.90 -27.20 -26.74
N ASP A 213 -45.48 -27.63 -27.93
CA ASP A 213 -44.12 -27.39 -28.41
C ASP A 213 -43.89 -25.89 -28.67
N LEU A 214 -44.84 -25.20 -29.28
CA LEU A 214 -44.76 -23.74 -29.45
C LEU A 214 -44.65 -23.02 -28.11
N LEU A 215 -45.47 -23.38 -27.14
CA LEU A 215 -45.44 -22.77 -25.79
C LEU A 215 -44.09 -23.07 -25.10
N SER A 216 -43.55 -24.28 -25.24
CA SER A 216 -42.24 -24.63 -24.70
C SER A 216 -41.11 -23.86 -25.38
N ALA A 217 -41.16 -23.60 -26.68
CA ALA A 217 -40.17 -22.77 -27.38
C ALA A 217 -40.27 -21.28 -26.93
N GLU A 218 -41.48 -20.78 -26.69
CA GLU A 218 -41.71 -19.43 -26.20
C GLU A 218 -41.15 -19.25 -24.75
N VAL A 219 -41.38 -20.22 -23.85
CA VAL A 219 -40.75 -20.25 -22.51
C VAL A 219 -39.24 -20.21 -22.60
N HIS A 220 -38.67 -21.05 -23.45
CA HIS A 220 -37.21 -21.05 -23.64
C HIS A 220 -36.67 -19.73 -24.17
N ARG A 221 -37.39 -19.03 -25.02
CA ARG A 221 -37.04 -17.67 -25.46
C ARG A 221 -37.01 -16.69 -24.31
N GLU A 222 -38.02 -16.70 -23.43
CA GLU A 222 -38.08 -15.82 -22.25
C GLU A 222 -36.93 -16.11 -21.29
N GLU A 223 -36.59 -17.40 -21.08
CA GLU A 223 -35.38 -17.80 -20.28
C GLU A 223 -34.07 -17.29 -20.91
N ALA A 224 -33.92 -17.35 -22.23
CA ALA A 224 -32.76 -16.81 -22.93
C ALA A 224 -32.66 -15.27 -22.80
N GLN A 225 -33.81 -14.57 -22.86
CA GLN A 225 -33.86 -13.11 -22.65
C GLN A 225 -33.45 -12.72 -21.22
N LEU A 226 -33.94 -13.47 -20.21
CA LEU A 226 -33.53 -13.28 -18.83
C LEU A 226 -32.03 -13.49 -18.65
N ALA A 227 -31.47 -14.57 -19.21
CA ALA A 227 -30.03 -14.84 -19.18
C ALA A 227 -29.20 -13.73 -19.84
N LEU A 228 -29.70 -13.13 -20.93
CA LEU A 228 -29.08 -11.96 -21.55
C LEU A 228 -29.07 -10.76 -20.62
N GLN A 229 -30.17 -10.51 -19.90
CA GLN A 229 -30.23 -9.41 -18.92
C GLN A 229 -29.27 -9.65 -17.76
N GLU A 230 -29.15 -10.87 -17.26
CA GLU A 230 -28.18 -11.25 -16.23
C GLU A 230 -26.73 -11.03 -16.72
N ALA A 231 -26.41 -11.45 -17.95
CA ALA A 231 -25.10 -11.21 -18.54
C ALA A 231 -24.75 -9.73 -18.67
N ARG A 232 -25.73 -8.88 -19.05
CA ARG A 232 -25.57 -7.41 -19.08
C ARG A 232 -25.33 -6.81 -17.69
N ASN A 233 -26.00 -7.32 -16.66
CA ASN A 233 -25.80 -6.89 -15.29
C ASN A 233 -24.39 -7.28 -14.80
N GLN A 234 -23.92 -8.48 -15.13
CA GLN A 234 -22.54 -8.91 -14.83
C GLN A 234 -21.50 -8.04 -15.55
N GLN A 235 -21.74 -7.73 -16.83
CA GLN A 235 -20.88 -6.80 -17.59
C GLN A 235 -20.81 -5.41 -16.94
N SER A 236 -21.95 -4.86 -16.53
CA SER A 236 -22.01 -3.57 -15.85
C SER A 236 -21.23 -3.59 -14.54
N THR A 237 -21.39 -4.66 -13.74
CA THR A 237 -20.65 -4.83 -12.48
C THR A 237 -19.14 -4.96 -12.72
N ALA A 238 -18.72 -5.74 -13.72
CA ALA A 238 -17.32 -5.89 -14.07
C ALA A 238 -16.70 -4.56 -14.52
N ARG A 239 -17.43 -3.76 -15.31
CA ARG A 239 -17.04 -2.41 -15.73
C ARG A 239 -16.83 -1.49 -14.55
N SER A 240 -17.80 -1.44 -13.63
CA SER A 240 -17.74 -0.62 -12.42
C SER A 240 -16.57 -1.01 -11.51
N ASN A 241 -16.31 -2.31 -11.39
CA ASN A 241 -15.18 -2.81 -10.61
C ASN A 241 -13.83 -2.35 -11.20
N LEU A 242 -13.64 -2.48 -12.51
CA LEU A 242 -12.43 -1.99 -13.17
C LEU A 242 -12.30 -0.47 -13.05
N ALA A 243 -13.39 0.29 -13.25
CA ALA A 243 -13.39 1.75 -13.09
C ALA A 243 -12.94 2.17 -11.69
N LEU A 244 -13.45 1.52 -10.64
CA LEU A 244 -13.05 1.77 -9.26
C LEU A 244 -11.55 1.50 -9.04
N LEU A 245 -11.04 0.37 -9.53
CA LEU A 245 -9.63 0.00 -9.38
C LEU A 245 -8.66 0.99 -10.03
N ILE A 246 -9.04 1.56 -11.19
CA ILE A 246 -8.23 2.56 -11.90
C ILE A 246 -8.49 4.00 -11.42
N GLY A 247 -9.30 4.17 -10.37
CA GLY A 247 -9.60 5.48 -9.79
C GLY A 247 -10.46 6.38 -10.68
N ARG A 248 -11.38 5.79 -11.47
CA ARG A 248 -12.40 6.50 -12.25
C ARG A 248 -13.77 6.40 -11.58
N PRO A 249 -14.72 7.29 -11.89
CA PRO A 249 -16.12 7.16 -11.43
C PRO A 249 -16.70 5.80 -11.80
N ILE A 250 -17.58 5.24 -10.93
CA ILE A 250 -18.17 3.89 -11.09
C ILE A 250 -19.01 3.77 -12.38
N ASP A 251 -19.62 4.85 -12.79
CA ASP A 251 -20.48 4.98 -13.98
C ASP A 251 -19.73 5.42 -15.25
N ALA A 252 -18.41 5.58 -15.17
CA ALA A 252 -17.60 5.99 -16.30
C ALA A 252 -17.75 4.99 -17.47
N PRO A 253 -17.99 5.47 -18.70
CA PRO A 253 -17.99 4.62 -19.88
C PRO A 253 -16.55 4.07 -20.09
N LEU A 254 -16.42 2.76 -19.94
CA LEU A 254 -15.15 2.05 -20.04
C LEU A 254 -15.31 0.90 -21.02
N GLU A 255 -14.53 0.91 -22.07
CA GLU A 255 -14.37 -0.20 -23.00
C GLU A 255 -12.94 -0.73 -22.91
N VAL A 256 -12.77 -2.03 -23.09
CA VAL A 256 -11.48 -2.71 -23.08
C VAL A 256 -11.21 -3.30 -24.45
N GLU A 257 -9.94 -3.30 -24.87
CA GLU A 257 -9.60 -3.74 -26.23
C GLU A 257 -9.41 -5.24 -26.32
N ASN A 258 -8.22 -5.72 -26.00
CA ASN A 258 -7.81 -7.09 -26.21
C ASN A 258 -7.53 -7.81 -24.88
N PRO A 259 -7.80 -9.13 -24.80
CA PRO A 259 -7.46 -9.91 -23.62
C PRO A 259 -5.93 -9.92 -23.40
N VAL A 260 -5.53 -9.94 -22.13
CA VAL A 260 -4.13 -9.99 -21.74
C VAL A 260 -3.80 -11.41 -21.29
N LEU A 261 -2.99 -12.10 -22.07
CA LEU A 261 -2.50 -13.43 -21.71
C LEU A 261 -1.02 -13.36 -21.30
N PRO A 262 -0.71 -13.33 -19.98
CA PRO A 262 0.67 -13.33 -19.54
C PRO A 262 1.45 -14.54 -20.07
N PRO A 263 2.74 -14.38 -20.38
CA PRO A 263 3.56 -15.52 -20.82
C PRO A 263 3.70 -16.57 -19.71
N LEU A 264 3.71 -17.83 -20.08
CA LEU A 264 4.06 -18.89 -19.13
C LEU A 264 5.59 -18.87 -18.92
N PRO A 265 6.10 -18.66 -17.69
CA PRO A 265 7.52 -18.63 -17.43
C PRO A 265 8.19 -19.95 -17.79
N ALA A 266 9.33 -19.88 -18.47
CA ALA A 266 10.13 -21.05 -18.80
C ALA A 266 10.97 -21.48 -17.59
N GLY A 267 11.19 -22.78 -17.44
CA GLY A 267 11.99 -23.39 -16.40
C GLY A 267 11.27 -24.54 -15.69
N ASP A 268 12.04 -25.37 -15.01
CA ASP A 268 11.52 -26.40 -14.12
C ASP A 268 11.03 -25.79 -12.79
N GLU A 269 10.30 -26.56 -12.00
CA GLU A 269 9.74 -26.13 -10.73
C GLU A 269 10.81 -25.59 -9.79
N ALA A 270 11.98 -26.25 -9.69
CA ALA A 270 13.06 -25.86 -8.81
C ALA A 270 13.66 -24.50 -9.19
N ALA A 271 13.87 -24.23 -10.48
CA ALA A 271 14.35 -22.94 -10.98
C ALA A 271 13.34 -21.81 -10.73
N LEU A 272 12.04 -22.10 -10.90
CA LEU A 272 10.98 -21.13 -10.62
C LEU A 272 10.89 -20.83 -9.12
N GLN A 273 10.99 -21.83 -8.23
CA GLN A 273 11.04 -21.62 -6.79
C GLN A 273 12.25 -20.76 -6.37
N GLN A 274 13.44 -21.02 -6.93
CA GLN A 274 14.62 -20.17 -6.66
C GLN A 274 14.41 -18.74 -7.16
N THR A 275 13.79 -18.56 -8.32
CA THR A 275 13.46 -17.25 -8.86
C THR A 275 12.53 -16.49 -7.91
N ALA A 276 11.50 -17.15 -7.39
CA ALA A 276 10.57 -16.57 -6.43
C ALA A 276 11.28 -16.15 -5.14
N LEU A 277 12.13 -17.01 -4.57
CA LEU A 277 12.87 -16.70 -3.34
C LEU A 277 13.82 -15.48 -3.48
N ARG A 278 14.33 -15.24 -4.70
CA ARG A 278 15.21 -14.09 -4.97
C ARG A 278 14.45 -12.80 -5.27
N ASN A 279 13.31 -12.88 -5.94
CA ASN A 279 12.64 -11.72 -6.52
C ASN A 279 11.36 -11.32 -5.78
N ASN A 280 10.73 -12.25 -5.04
CA ASN A 280 9.45 -11.95 -4.37
C ASN A 280 9.61 -10.83 -3.34
N PRO A 281 8.91 -9.69 -3.51
CA PRO A 281 9.09 -8.54 -2.65
C PRO A 281 8.70 -8.81 -1.18
N GLY A 282 7.77 -9.74 -0.92
CA GLY A 282 7.41 -10.17 0.44
C GLY A 282 8.57 -10.84 1.16
N ILE A 283 9.32 -11.73 0.47
CA ILE A 283 10.54 -12.35 1.00
C ILE A 283 11.62 -11.30 1.25
N LEU A 284 11.83 -10.37 0.30
CA LEU A 284 12.80 -9.29 0.44
C LEU A 284 12.45 -8.38 1.64
N ALA A 285 11.18 -8.10 1.88
CA ALA A 285 10.74 -7.33 3.04
C ALA A 285 11.08 -8.05 4.36
N LEU A 286 10.82 -9.36 4.46
CA LEU A 286 11.14 -10.16 5.64
C LEU A 286 12.64 -10.27 5.89
N GLN A 287 13.46 -10.39 4.85
CA GLN A 287 14.92 -10.34 4.97
C GLN A 287 15.40 -9.01 5.55
N GLN A 288 14.79 -7.89 5.15
CA GLN A 288 15.14 -6.59 5.73
C GLN A 288 14.65 -6.45 7.18
N LYS A 289 13.49 -6.99 7.52
CA LYS A 289 13.01 -7.06 8.91
C LYS A 289 13.93 -7.89 9.81
N LEU A 290 14.47 -9.00 9.31
CA LEU A 290 15.50 -9.76 10.02
C LEU A 290 16.75 -8.92 10.28
N ARG A 291 17.24 -8.18 9.26
CA ARG A 291 18.37 -7.25 9.44
C ARG A 291 18.08 -6.16 10.46
N ALA A 292 16.84 -5.64 10.49
CA ALA A 292 16.43 -4.67 11.49
C ALA A 292 16.48 -5.26 12.90
N ALA A 293 15.95 -6.47 13.10
CA ALA A 293 16.03 -7.17 14.39
C ALA A 293 17.49 -7.42 14.83
N GLN A 294 18.37 -7.82 13.90
CA GLN A 294 19.80 -7.98 14.16
C GLN A 294 20.47 -6.66 14.58
N ALA A 295 20.11 -5.55 13.94
CA ALA A 295 20.56 -4.21 14.34
C ALA A 295 20.05 -3.82 15.72
N GLY A 296 18.80 -4.20 16.07
CA GLY A 296 18.19 -4.00 17.40
C GLY A 296 18.98 -4.69 18.52
N VAL A 297 19.61 -5.83 18.26
CA VAL A 297 20.57 -6.45 19.23
C VAL A 297 21.75 -5.51 19.50
N GLY A 298 22.23 -4.79 18.49
CA GLY A 298 23.28 -3.79 18.65
C GLY A 298 22.85 -2.62 19.55
N VAL A 299 21.58 -2.18 19.43
CA VAL A 299 21.00 -1.16 20.33
C VAL A 299 20.95 -1.68 21.78
N ALA A 300 20.48 -2.92 22.00
CA ALA A 300 20.42 -3.51 23.34
C ALA A 300 21.85 -3.70 23.96
N ARG A 301 22.86 -4.05 23.16
CA ARG A 301 24.25 -4.17 23.61
C ARG A 301 24.85 -2.81 23.99
N ALA A 302 24.47 -1.74 23.32
CA ALA A 302 24.97 -0.40 23.61
C ALA A 302 24.67 0.05 25.05
N ALA A 303 23.59 -0.46 25.66
CA ALA A 303 23.25 -0.17 27.05
C ALA A 303 24.29 -0.65 28.06
N TYR A 304 25.17 -1.59 27.72
CA TYR A 304 26.29 -2.02 28.58
C TYR A 304 27.50 -1.10 28.52
N LEU A 305 27.52 -0.14 27.60
CA LEU A 305 28.66 0.72 27.32
C LEU A 305 28.43 2.14 27.84
N PRO A 306 29.49 2.90 28.22
CA PRO A 306 29.35 4.28 28.63
C PRO A 306 28.86 5.18 27.50
N HIS A 307 28.17 6.26 27.85
CA HIS A 307 27.73 7.31 26.95
C HIS A 307 28.52 8.59 27.22
N ILE A 308 29.10 9.17 26.18
CA ILE A 308 29.93 10.36 26.26
C ILE A 308 29.25 11.48 25.49
N ASN A 309 28.93 12.56 26.20
CA ASN A 309 28.33 13.75 25.63
C ASN A 309 29.20 14.96 25.95
N ALA A 310 29.33 15.89 25.02
CA ALA A 310 29.83 17.23 25.26
C ALA A 310 28.68 18.23 25.31
N MET A 311 28.78 19.25 26.13
CA MET A 311 27.77 20.31 26.17
C MET A 311 28.43 21.68 26.26
N ALA A 312 27.82 22.65 25.65
CA ALA A 312 28.09 24.08 25.87
C ALA A 312 26.77 24.77 26.20
N LYS A 313 26.77 25.54 27.25
CA LYS A 313 25.61 26.22 27.80
C LYS A 313 25.90 27.69 27.96
N GLN A 314 25.02 28.52 27.47
CA GLN A 314 25.02 29.98 27.71
C GLN A 314 23.73 30.33 28.43
N GLU A 315 23.88 31.03 29.58
CA GLU A 315 22.75 31.44 30.40
C GLU A 315 22.77 32.96 30.58
N TRP A 316 21.58 33.53 30.73
CA TRP A 316 21.35 34.89 31.15
C TRP A 316 20.33 34.86 32.29
N ASN A 317 20.74 35.43 33.47
CA ASN A 317 19.92 35.45 34.66
C ASN A 317 19.72 36.89 35.12
N GLY A 318 18.48 37.27 35.44
CA GLY A 318 18.16 38.64 35.88
C GLY A 318 16.79 38.72 36.56
N THR A 319 16.50 39.83 37.20
CA THR A 319 15.15 40.11 37.70
C THR A 319 14.21 40.57 36.58
N THR A 320 14.77 41.08 35.49
CA THR A 320 14.08 41.42 34.23
C THR A 320 14.92 40.94 33.05
N LEU A 321 14.31 40.84 31.87
CA LEU A 321 15.04 40.47 30.65
C LEU A 321 16.10 41.51 30.26
N GLY A 322 15.89 42.78 30.65
CA GLY A 322 16.81 43.88 30.31
C GLY A 322 18.05 43.98 31.19
N ASN A 323 18.06 43.39 32.39
CA ASN A 323 19.19 43.37 33.31
C ASN A 323 19.85 41.98 33.48
N ALA A 324 19.57 41.08 32.60
CA ALA A 324 20.08 39.72 32.66
C ALA A 324 21.59 39.65 32.39
N VAL A 325 22.30 38.96 33.25
CA VAL A 325 23.77 38.85 33.24
C VAL A 325 24.17 37.49 32.60
N PRO A 326 25.12 37.49 31.64
CA PRO A 326 25.55 36.26 30.98
C PRO A 326 26.51 35.43 31.85
N SER A 327 26.35 34.11 31.72
CA SER A 327 27.32 33.12 32.20
C SER A 327 27.39 31.96 31.21
N TYR A 328 28.51 31.23 31.16
CA TYR A 328 28.67 30.09 30.29
C TYR A 328 29.20 28.89 31.06
N THR A 329 28.85 27.71 30.56
CA THR A 329 29.41 26.44 31.03
C THR A 329 29.78 25.59 29.80
N VAL A 330 31.01 25.08 29.74
CA VAL A 330 31.45 24.12 28.73
C VAL A 330 31.98 22.90 29.46
N GLY A 331 31.51 21.72 29.06
CA GLY A 331 31.92 20.50 29.74
C GLY A 331 31.61 19.24 28.92
N GLY A 332 32.10 18.13 29.45
CA GLY A 332 31.79 16.79 28.96
C GLY A 332 31.22 15.92 30.08
N GLN A 333 30.35 15.01 29.73
CA GLN A 333 29.76 14.08 30.68
C GLN A 333 29.97 12.66 30.15
N ILE A 334 30.50 11.81 31.01
CA ILE A 334 30.52 10.35 30.79
C ILE A 334 29.47 9.77 31.75
N ARG A 335 28.48 9.12 31.18
CA ARG A 335 27.47 8.39 31.96
C ARG A 335 27.60 6.92 31.69
N TRP A 336 27.77 6.14 32.73
CA TRP A 336 27.83 4.68 32.66
C TRP A 336 27.10 4.08 33.86
N ASP A 337 25.99 3.43 33.57
CA ASP A 337 25.25 2.70 34.58
C ASP A 337 25.92 1.32 34.74
N ALA A 338 26.92 1.18 35.60
CA ALA A 338 27.77 -0.02 35.69
C ALA A 338 27.02 -1.30 36.08
N LEU A 339 25.95 -1.17 36.90
CA LEU A 339 25.11 -2.27 37.34
C LEU A 339 23.64 -1.95 37.05
N ASP A 340 23.07 -2.68 36.08
CA ASP A 340 21.65 -2.68 35.77
C ASP A 340 21.23 -4.10 35.35
N PHE A 341 20.52 -4.79 36.22
CA PHE A 341 20.10 -6.15 36.01
C PHE A 341 19.01 -6.32 34.93
N SER A 342 18.37 -5.22 34.50
CA SER A 342 17.35 -5.25 33.45
C SER A 342 17.94 -5.52 32.07
N ARG A 343 19.23 -5.22 31.85
CA ARG A 343 19.90 -5.31 30.55
C ARG A 343 19.98 -6.72 30.01
N GLY A 344 20.19 -7.72 30.92
CA GLY A 344 20.16 -9.12 30.53
C GLY A 344 18.86 -9.49 29.83
N GLY A 345 17.73 -9.19 30.47
CA GLY A 345 16.41 -9.44 29.90
C GLY A 345 16.14 -8.65 28.61
N GLN A 346 16.64 -7.41 28.49
CA GLN A 346 16.50 -6.61 27.25
C GLN A 346 17.30 -7.23 26.08
N LEU A 347 18.51 -7.74 26.38
CA LEU A 347 19.34 -8.40 25.38
C LEU A 347 18.74 -9.75 24.96
N ASP A 348 18.22 -10.54 25.91
CA ASP A 348 17.53 -11.79 25.63
C ASP A 348 16.27 -11.56 24.78
N ALA A 349 15.50 -10.53 25.10
CA ALA A 349 14.33 -10.13 24.30
C ALA A 349 14.75 -9.71 22.86
N ALA A 350 15.88 -9.01 22.71
CA ALA A 350 16.38 -8.63 21.38
C ALA A 350 16.83 -9.87 20.57
N HIS A 351 17.48 -10.86 21.21
CA HIS A 351 17.82 -12.12 20.56
C HIS A 351 16.58 -12.95 20.19
N ALA A 352 15.58 -13.00 21.06
CA ALA A 352 14.31 -13.66 20.75
C ALA A 352 13.60 -13.04 19.54
N LYS A 353 13.63 -11.71 19.36
CA LYS A 353 13.11 -11.03 18.16
C LYS A 353 13.86 -11.43 16.88
N VAL A 354 15.18 -11.70 16.95
CA VAL A 354 15.91 -12.21 15.81
C VAL A 354 15.43 -13.62 15.45
N GLN A 355 15.29 -14.50 16.43
CA GLN A 355 14.77 -15.87 16.22
C GLN A 355 13.34 -15.85 15.65
N GLU A 356 12.48 -14.96 16.14
CA GLU A 356 11.15 -14.76 15.59
C GLU A 356 11.20 -14.32 14.11
N ALA A 357 12.08 -13.36 13.77
CA ALA A 357 12.23 -12.88 12.40
C ALA A 357 12.79 -13.94 11.46
N GLU A 358 13.72 -14.81 11.94
CA GLU A 358 14.26 -15.96 11.21
C GLU A 358 13.16 -16.99 10.93
N ALA A 359 12.40 -17.39 11.94
CA ALA A 359 11.30 -18.33 11.79
C ALA A 359 10.20 -17.81 10.84
N ASN A 360 9.88 -16.51 10.91
CA ASN A 360 8.93 -15.88 10.00
C ASN A 360 9.44 -15.88 8.54
N LEU A 361 10.73 -15.65 8.32
CA LEU A 361 11.35 -15.72 7.01
C LEU A 361 11.33 -17.14 6.45
N GLU A 362 11.71 -18.15 7.23
CA GLU A 362 11.70 -19.56 6.85
C GLU A 362 10.28 -20.00 6.48
N LYS A 363 9.30 -19.73 7.35
CA LYS A 363 7.89 -20.00 7.08
C LYS A 363 7.41 -19.39 5.77
N ALA A 364 7.78 -18.14 5.50
CA ALA A 364 7.38 -17.46 4.28
C ALA A 364 8.08 -18.06 3.04
N GLN A 365 9.32 -18.50 3.15
CA GLN A 365 10.03 -19.19 2.08
C GLN A 365 9.36 -20.50 1.71
N ASP A 366 8.93 -21.30 2.69
CA ASP A 366 8.22 -22.55 2.44
C ASP A 366 6.83 -22.33 1.84
N GLN A 367 6.12 -21.29 2.31
CA GLN A 367 4.85 -20.90 1.74
C GLN A 367 4.99 -20.49 0.27
N ILE A 368 6.03 -19.72 -0.09
CA ILE A 368 6.28 -19.32 -1.48
C ILE A 368 6.65 -20.53 -2.36
N ARG A 369 7.47 -21.48 -1.87
CA ARG A 369 7.76 -22.71 -2.61
C ARG A 369 6.49 -23.47 -2.96
N LEU A 370 5.62 -23.68 -1.97
CA LEU A 370 4.32 -24.36 -2.15
C LEU A 370 3.41 -23.54 -3.09
N GLN A 371 3.39 -22.22 -2.97
CA GLN A 371 2.58 -21.36 -3.82
C GLN A 371 3.03 -21.42 -5.28
N VAL A 372 4.34 -21.41 -5.56
CA VAL A 372 4.88 -21.55 -6.92
C VAL A 372 4.47 -22.87 -7.52
N GLN A 373 4.58 -23.99 -6.80
CA GLN A 373 4.14 -25.31 -7.25
C GLN A 373 2.65 -25.30 -7.59
N LYS A 374 1.79 -24.82 -6.69
CA LYS A 374 0.35 -24.76 -6.93
C LYS A 374 -0.01 -23.89 -8.15
N MET A 375 0.63 -22.72 -8.30
CA MET A 375 0.33 -21.82 -9.42
C MET A 375 0.86 -22.37 -10.76
N LEU A 376 1.99 -23.07 -10.76
CA LEU A 376 2.52 -23.74 -11.96
C LEU A 376 1.58 -24.84 -12.45
N LEU A 377 1.12 -25.70 -11.54
CA LEU A 377 0.15 -26.73 -11.85
C LEU A 377 -1.19 -26.15 -12.34
N ALA A 378 -1.68 -25.10 -11.68
CA ALA A 378 -2.90 -24.42 -12.09
C ALA A 378 -2.78 -23.78 -13.49
N ALA A 379 -1.68 -23.09 -13.79
CA ALA A 379 -1.45 -22.47 -15.09
C ALA A 379 -1.32 -23.51 -16.22
N THR A 380 -0.65 -24.63 -15.94
CA THR A 380 -0.50 -25.73 -16.91
C THR A 380 -1.86 -26.40 -17.21
N LEU A 381 -2.64 -26.67 -16.17
CA LEU A 381 -3.99 -27.24 -16.30
C LEU A 381 -4.94 -26.28 -17.02
N ALA A 382 -4.89 -24.98 -16.72
CA ALA A 382 -5.73 -23.98 -17.35
C ALA A 382 -5.46 -23.91 -18.88
N ALA A 383 -4.20 -23.94 -19.30
CA ALA A 383 -3.84 -23.98 -20.72
C ALA A 383 -4.36 -25.25 -21.43
N GLN A 384 -4.32 -26.40 -20.77
CA GLN A 384 -4.91 -27.63 -21.29
C GLN A 384 -6.44 -27.56 -21.38
N ARG A 385 -7.07 -26.95 -20.37
CA ARG A 385 -8.52 -26.75 -20.32
C ARG A 385 -9.01 -25.90 -21.48
N VAL A 386 -8.33 -24.81 -21.82
CA VAL A 386 -8.69 -23.98 -22.99
C VAL A 386 -8.71 -24.81 -24.26
N ARG A 387 -7.67 -25.61 -24.53
CA ARG A 387 -7.64 -26.48 -25.72
C ARG A 387 -8.79 -27.49 -25.76
N ALA A 388 -9.11 -28.13 -24.63
CA ALA A 388 -10.21 -29.08 -24.53
C ALA A 388 -11.58 -28.39 -24.73
N ARG A 389 -11.77 -27.19 -24.18
CA ARG A 389 -13.02 -26.42 -24.33
C ARG A 389 -13.20 -25.89 -25.75
N GLN A 390 -12.12 -25.48 -26.42
CA GLN A 390 -12.15 -25.09 -27.82
C GLN A 390 -12.69 -26.22 -28.69
N LEU A 391 -12.15 -27.42 -28.54
CA LEU A 391 -12.62 -28.62 -29.27
C LEU A 391 -14.08 -28.95 -28.92
N ALA A 392 -14.47 -28.81 -27.64
CA ALA A 392 -15.85 -29.05 -27.22
C ALA A 392 -16.85 -28.08 -27.89
N VAL A 393 -16.47 -26.81 -28.06
CA VAL A 393 -17.30 -25.83 -28.79
C VAL A 393 -17.45 -26.24 -30.24
N GLU A 394 -16.37 -26.60 -30.96
CA GLU A 394 -16.40 -27.03 -32.36
C GLU A 394 -17.34 -28.26 -32.56
N GLN A 395 -17.22 -29.24 -31.66
CA GLN A 395 -18.05 -30.45 -31.69
C GLN A 395 -19.53 -30.14 -31.38
N SER A 396 -19.79 -29.25 -30.40
CA SER A 396 -21.15 -28.86 -30.03
C SER A 396 -21.83 -28.04 -31.12
N GLU A 397 -21.10 -27.20 -31.83
CA GLU A 397 -21.59 -26.40 -32.95
C GLU A 397 -22.04 -27.32 -34.10
N GLU A 398 -21.23 -28.30 -34.47
CA GLU A 398 -21.60 -29.24 -35.53
C GLU A 398 -22.76 -30.15 -35.10
N ALA A 399 -22.76 -30.67 -33.86
CA ALA A 399 -23.85 -31.45 -33.34
C ALA A 399 -25.18 -30.68 -33.39
N GLN A 400 -25.16 -29.44 -32.93
CA GLN A 400 -26.35 -28.58 -32.94
C GLN A 400 -26.81 -28.23 -34.36
N ARG A 401 -25.89 -28.00 -35.27
CA ARG A 401 -26.20 -27.81 -36.71
C ARG A 401 -26.98 -29.00 -37.27
N LEU A 402 -26.54 -30.21 -37.00
CA LEU A 402 -27.19 -31.42 -37.45
C LEU A 402 -28.57 -31.65 -36.81
N VAL A 403 -28.68 -31.43 -35.46
CA VAL A 403 -29.95 -31.54 -34.74
C VAL A 403 -30.96 -30.52 -35.26
N ARG A 404 -30.54 -29.29 -35.50
CA ARG A 404 -31.40 -28.24 -36.08
C ARG A 404 -31.91 -28.58 -37.47
N LEU A 405 -31.06 -29.20 -38.33
CA LEU A 405 -31.47 -29.66 -39.67
C LEU A 405 -32.52 -30.77 -39.58
N ARG A 406 -32.32 -31.74 -38.65
CA ARG A 406 -33.29 -32.84 -38.43
C ARG A 406 -34.61 -32.34 -37.92
N TYR A 407 -34.62 -31.34 -36.98
CA TYR A 407 -35.83 -30.72 -36.47
C TYR A 407 -36.61 -29.99 -37.57
N LYS A 408 -35.98 -29.23 -38.42
CA LYS A 408 -36.58 -28.56 -39.56
C LYS A 408 -37.29 -29.54 -40.53
N ASN A 409 -36.76 -30.76 -40.64
CA ASN A 409 -37.32 -31.84 -41.48
C ASN A 409 -38.34 -32.70 -40.73
N GLY A 410 -38.73 -32.35 -39.49
CA GLY A 410 -39.70 -33.11 -38.69
C GLY A 410 -39.20 -34.46 -38.16
N VAL A 411 -37.87 -34.71 -38.17
CA VAL A 411 -37.24 -36.00 -37.78
C VAL A 411 -36.68 -35.95 -36.37
N GLU A 412 -36.66 -34.80 -35.73
CA GLU A 412 -36.18 -34.55 -34.35
C GLU A 412 -37.26 -33.89 -33.52
N THR A 413 -37.24 -34.07 -32.22
CA THR A 413 -38.14 -33.43 -31.27
C THR A 413 -37.67 -32.01 -30.88
N LEU A 414 -38.58 -31.14 -30.45
CA LEU A 414 -38.22 -29.84 -29.87
C LEU A 414 -37.28 -30.02 -28.67
N THR A 415 -37.54 -31.00 -27.81
CA THR A 415 -36.72 -31.30 -26.64
C THR A 415 -35.28 -31.62 -27.04
N GLY A 416 -35.09 -32.42 -28.14
CA GLY A 416 -33.75 -32.70 -28.68
C GLY A 416 -33.03 -31.44 -29.17
N LEU A 417 -33.77 -30.58 -29.90
CA LEU A 417 -33.27 -29.29 -30.39
C LEU A 417 -32.82 -28.37 -29.25
N LEU A 418 -33.69 -28.20 -28.22
CA LEU A 418 -33.36 -27.33 -27.08
C LEU A 418 -32.21 -27.87 -26.23
N ARG A 419 -32.14 -29.18 -26.01
CA ARG A 419 -30.98 -29.83 -25.34
C ARG A 419 -29.67 -29.60 -26.09
N GLY A 420 -29.66 -29.75 -27.41
CA GLY A 420 -28.47 -29.46 -28.21
C GLY A 420 -28.05 -28.01 -28.14
N GLN A 421 -29.03 -27.08 -28.15
CA GLN A 421 -28.71 -25.64 -27.98
C GLN A 421 -28.15 -25.34 -26.60
N ALA A 422 -28.74 -25.86 -25.54
CA ALA A 422 -28.22 -25.68 -24.18
C ALA A 422 -26.78 -26.22 -24.01
N ALA A 423 -26.50 -27.37 -24.65
CA ALA A 423 -25.14 -27.93 -24.65
C ALA A 423 -24.12 -27.05 -25.38
N LEU A 424 -24.50 -26.44 -26.51
CA LEU A 424 -23.66 -25.49 -27.23
C LEU A 424 -23.42 -24.20 -26.44
N ASP A 425 -24.49 -23.63 -25.87
CA ASP A 425 -24.38 -22.40 -25.09
C ASP A 425 -23.50 -22.61 -23.83
N ALA A 426 -23.68 -23.75 -23.15
CA ALA A 426 -22.81 -24.16 -22.04
C ALA A 426 -21.34 -24.33 -22.49
N SER A 427 -21.09 -24.96 -23.63
CA SER A 427 -19.73 -25.14 -24.17
C SER A 427 -19.05 -23.79 -24.45
N ARG A 428 -19.78 -22.83 -25.04
CA ARG A 428 -19.29 -21.47 -25.31
C ARG A 428 -19.00 -20.70 -24.01
N ALA A 429 -19.90 -20.75 -23.03
CA ALA A 429 -19.69 -20.11 -21.74
C ALA A 429 -18.49 -20.68 -21.01
N GLU A 430 -18.32 -22.01 -21.04
CA GLU A 430 -17.15 -22.69 -20.45
C GLU A 430 -15.83 -22.34 -21.15
N LEU A 431 -15.83 -22.08 -22.47
CA LEU A 431 -14.65 -21.61 -23.18
C LEU A 431 -14.26 -20.17 -22.76
N VAL A 432 -15.23 -19.28 -22.66
CA VAL A 432 -15.00 -17.91 -22.16
C VAL A 432 -14.38 -17.95 -20.77
N LYS A 433 -14.96 -18.75 -19.87
CA LYS A 433 -14.46 -18.95 -18.52
C LYS A 433 -13.03 -19.52 -18.51
N ALA A 434 -12.74 -20.51 -19.38
CA ALA A 434 -11.42 -21.12 -19.46
C ALA A 434 -10.34 -20.13 -19.89
N HIS A 435 -10.60 -19.23 -20.83
CA HIS A 435 -9.67 -18.16 -21.21
C HIS A 435 -9.36 -17.21 -20.05
N TYR A 436 -10.40 -16.76 -19.34
CA TYR A 436 -10.23 -15.94 -18.14
C TYR A 436 -9.39 -16.64 -17.08
N GLU A 437 -9.72 -17.91 -16.75
CA GLU A 437 -8.99 -18.71 -15.76
C GLU A 437 -7.52 -18.91 -16.16
N GLU A 438 -7.21 -19.05 -17.44
CA GLU A 438 -5.84 -19.18 -17.93
C GLU A 438 -5.04 -17.90 -17.72
N ALA A 439 -5.61 -16.74 -18.07
CA ALA A 439 -4.96 -15.44 -17.86
C ALA A 439 -4.67 -15.19 -16.38
N VAL A 440 -5.65 -15.43 -15.51
CA VAL A 440 -5.52 -15.29 -14.06
C VAL A 440 -4.48 -16.25 -13.49
N ALA A 441 -4.50 -17.52 -13.89
CA ALA A 441 -3.54 -18.52 -13.39
C ALA A 441 -2.09 -18.18 -13.77
N ARG A 442 -1.85 -17.71 -15.00
CA ARG A 442 -0.53 -17.25 -15.45
C ARG A 442 -0.09 -15.98 -14.71
N GLY A 443 -1.02 -15.02 -14.51
CA GLY A 443 -0.76 -13.81 -13.71
C GLY A 443 -0.41 -14.15 -12.27
N ALA A 444 -1.14 -15.09 -11.63
CA ALA A 444 -0.87 -15.56 -10.27
C ALA A 444 0.51 -16.22 -10.14
N LEU A 445 0.96 -16.95 -11.15
CA LEU A 445 2.32 -17.50 -11.20
C LEU A 445 3.36 -16.38 -11.26
N LEU A 446 3.18 -15.37 -12.14
CA LEU A 446 4.07 -14.20 -12.20
C LEU A 446 4.14 -13.45 -10.88
N LEU A 447 3.00 -13.28 -10.21
CA LEU A 447 2.93 -12.65 -8.88
C LEU A 447 3.72 -13.47 -7.84
N ALA A 448 3.55 -14.79 -7.81
CA ALA A 448 4.30 -15.67 -6.91
C ALA A 448 5.81 -15.59 -7.15
N LEU A 449 6.23 -15.47 -8.41
CA LEU A 449 7.62 -15.30 -8.81
C LEU A 449 8.20 -13.90 -8.50
N GLY A 450 7.37 -12.94 -8.07
CA GLY A 450 7.78 -11.55 -7.86
C GLY A 450 8.08 -10.81 -9.17
N LYS A 451 7.49 -11.25 -10.29
CA LYS A 451 7.67 -10.70 -11.65
C LYS A 451 6.38 -10.09 -12.21
N MET A 452 5.43 -9.71 -11.36
CA MET A 452 4.18 -9.09 -11.79
C MET A 452 4.40 -7.60 -12.07
N ASP A 453 5.06 -7.28 -13.14
CA ASP A 453 5.25 -5.94 -13.69
C ASP A 453 4.70 -5.84 -15.12
N LEU A 454 4.47 -4.61 -15.59
CA LEU A 454 3.85 -4.37 -16.90
C LEU A 454 4.62 -5.02 -18.06
N SER A 455 5.94 -4.99 -18.01
CA SER A 455 6.80 -5.57 -19.05
C SER A 455 6.74 -7.08 -19.08
N SER A 456 6.68 -7.71 -17.91
CA SER A 456 6.56 -9.17 -17.78
C SER A 456 5.18 -9.68 -18.18
N VAL A 457 4.12 -8.90 -17.92
CA VAL A 457 2.73 -9.26 -18.26
C VAL A 457 2.48 -9.15 -19.77
N LEU A 458 2.93 -8.08 -20.41
CA LEU A 458 2.70 -7.82 -21.82
C LEU A 458 3.68 -8.55 -22.76
N GLY A 459 4.81 -9.01 -22.21
CA GLY A 459 5.88 -9.62 -23.01
C GLY A 459 6.66 -8.61 -23.88
N PRO A 460 7.76 -9.05 -24.52
CA PRO A 460 8.66 -8.14 -25.22
C PRO A 460 8.11 -7.50 -26.51
N ALA A 461 6.94 -7.92 -27.00
CA ALA A 461 6.40 -7.45 -28.29
C ALA A 461 5.43 -6.25 -28.20
N SER A 462 4.91 -5.91 -27.02
CA SER A 462 3.88 -4.86 -26.88
C SER A 462 4.40 -3.50 -26.43
N THR A 463 5.65 -3.40 -26.00
CA THR A 463 6.26 -2.15 -25.52
C THR A 463 6.69 -1.18 -26.61
N SER A 464 6.61 -1.56 -27.90
CA SER A 464 7.13 -0.74 -29.01
C SER A 464 6.11 0.21 -29.67
N LYS A 465 4.84 0.25 -29.24
CA LYS A 465 3.81 1.13 -29.84
C LYS A 465 3.45 2.38 -29.03
N GLY A 466 4.12 2.67 -27.92
CA GLY A 466 3.74 3.76 -27.01
C GLY A 466 4.73 4.90 -26.84
N VAL A 467 5.78 5.00 -27.66
CA VAL A 467 6.73 6.14 -27.60
C VAL A 467 7.02 6.66 -29.02
N VAL A 468 6.06 7.33 -29.64
CA VAL A 468 6.31 8.38 -30.63
C VAL A 468 5.13 9.36 -30.61
N GLN A 469 5.43 10.53 -30.15
CA GLN A 469 4.87 11.88 -30.18
C GLN A 469 4.29 12.42 -28.91
#